data_9010f2e7da6ad6255f129f5c1150da39
#
_entry.id   9010f2e7da6ad6255f129f5c1150da39
#
_cell.length_a   1.000
_cell.length_b   1.000
_cell.length_c   1.000
_cell.angle_alpha   90.00
_cell.angle_beta   90.00
_cell.angle_gamma   90.00
#
_symmetry.space_group_name_H-M   'P 1'
#
loop_
_entity.id
_entity.type
_entity.pdbx_description
1 polymer ?
#
loop_
_entity_poly.entity_id
_entity_poly.type
_entity_poly.pdbx_seq_one_letter_code
_entity_poly.pdbx_strand_id
1 'polypeptide(L)'
;DFVSEDEPAITLLYDGAFSDAAKSAPKNLGSGEISAQEAGEIAVQFIGSENASAKSEGESGGEIPCTLIGVTDGENVYHVQVTKTGKVYLMAAENVSGEAVLSVEECKEKATDFLREKGFSEMEPSFAQTDFGVVTINFVATQNGVWLYPDQVKVQISAHDGRIVGFEANNYLRNHTEREFPEEILSENELENLISAFEEVKYIRLCVIPHFEKEIFCYEIRGTKGGETYQLYLNAETGDCEDILKIVADERGEGVS
;
A
#
# COMPACT_ATOMS: atom_id res chain seq x y z
N ASP A 1 32.35 -16.24 -15.64
CA ASP A 1 31.45 -16.53 -14.53
C ASP A 1 30.84 -15.20 -14.08
N PHE A 2 29.74 -14.82 -14.71
CA PHE A 2 28.88 -13.70 -14.28
C PHE A 2 27.68 -14.32 -13.59
N VAL A 3 27.69 -14.39 -12.28
CA VAL A 3 26.47 -14.55 -11.48
C VAL A 3 25.90 -13.14 -11.31
N SER A 4 24.81 -12.83 -12.01
CA SER A 4 24.08 -11.60 -11.78
C SER A 4 23.32 -11.74 -10.45
N GLU A 5 23.69 -10.94 -9.46
CA GLU A 5 23.04 -10.86 -8.15
C GLU A 5 21.72 -10.09 -8.17
N ASP A 6 21.07 -9.98 -9.30
CA ASP A 6 19.74 -9.37 -9.44
C ASP A 6 18.70 -10.47 -9.73
N GLU A 7 18.29 -11.21 -8.69
CA GLU A 7 16.97 -11.81 -8.74
C GLU A 7 15.94 -10.68 -8.73
N PRO A 8 14.98 -10.65 -9.68
CA PRO A 8 13.96 -9.63 -9.67
C PRO A 8 13.16 -9.77 -8.38
N ALA A 9 13.26 -8.79 -7.51
CA ALA A 9 12.37 -8.71 -6.36
C ALA A 9 10.94 -8.76 -6.88
N ILE A 10 10.14 -9.71 -6.39
CA ILE A 10 8.71 -9.76 -6.70
C ILE A 10 8.14 -8.44 -6.19
N THR A 11 7.70 -7.59 -7.10
CA THR A 11 7.09 -6.30 -6.79
C THR A 11 5.65 -6.34 -7.27
N LEU A 12 4.72 -5.99 -6.40
CA LEU A 12 3.33 -5.83 -6.78
C LEU A 12 3.20 -4.50 -7.53
N LEU A 13 3.12 -4.58 -8.87
CA LEU A 13 2.99 -3.40 -9.73
C LEU A 13 1.63 -2.73 -9.50
N TYR A 14 1.66 -1.42 -9.32
CA TYR A 14 0.48 -0.58 -9.19
C TYR A 14 0.80 0.89 -9.46
N ASP A 15 -0.02 1.56 -10.26
CA ASP A 15 0.15 2.96 -10.68
C ASP A 15 -0.76 3.93 -9.90
N GLY A 16 -0.86 3.77 -8.59
CA GLY A 16 -1.58 4.70 -7.71
C GLY A 16 -0.73 5.91 -7.33
N ALA A 17 -1.39 6.94 -6.78
CA ALA A 17 -0.73 8.15 -6.33
C ALA A 17 0.39 7.83 -5.33
N PHE A 18 1.61 8.30 -5.60
CA PHE A 18 2.81 8.15 -4.76
C PHE A 18 3.22 6.69 -4.46
N SER A 19 2.81 5.72 -5.28
CA SER A 19 3.16 4.30 -5.10
C SER A 19 4.67 4.06 -5.14
N ASP A 20 5.40 4.86 -5.90
CA ASP A 20 6.86 4.83 -6.04
C ASP A 20 7.56 5.87 -5.14
N ALA A 21 7.00 6.15 -3.97
CA ALA A 21 7.56 7.12 -3.03
C ALA A 21 9.05 6.86 -2.74
N ALA A 22 9.79 7.94 -2.57
CA ALA A 22 11.25 7.93 -2.42
C ALA A 22 11.72 6.89 -1.39
N LYS A 23 12.76 6.14 -1.75
CA LYS A 23 13.35 5.09 -0.92
C LYS A 23 14.14 5.68 0.25
N SER A 24 13.48 5.97 1.35
CA SER A 24 14.14 6.31 2.60
C SER A 24 14.73 5.05 3.27
N ALA A 25 15.74 5.23 4.13
CA ALA A 25 16.19 4.14 4.99
C ALA A 25 15.02 3.67 5.88
N PRO A 26 14.87 2.34 6.10
CA PRO A 26 13.74 1.81 6.85
C PRO A 26 13.68 2.35 8.28
N LYS A 27 12.55 2.92 8.67
CA LYS A 27 12.32 3.51 10.01
C LYS A 27 11.48 2.61 10.91
N ASN A 28 10.64 1.75 10.32
CA ASN A 28 9.65 0.94 11.05
C ASN A 28 9.95 -0.56 11.00
N LEU A 29 11.22 -0.96 11.10
CA LEU A 29 11.57 -2.38 11.20
C LEU A 29 11.39 -2.95 12.61
N GLY A 30 11.51 -2.12 13.63
CA GLY A 30 11.58 -2.57 15.02
C GLY A 30 12.99 -2.99 15.43
N SER A 31 13.12 -3.74 16.52
CA SER A 31 14.39 -4.19 17.07
C SER A 31 14.36 -5.68 17.38
N GLY A 32 15.53 -6.29 17.49
CA GLY A 32 15.70 -7.73 17.75
C GLY A 32 16.07 -8.50 16.48
N GLU A 33 16.26 -9.80 16.67
CA GLU A 33 16.54 -10.74 15.59
C GLU A 33 15.80 -12.04 15.89
N ILE A 34 15.09 -12.56 14.90
CA ILE A 34 14.34 -13.82 14.98
C ILE A 34 15.07 -14.93 14.23
N SER A 35 14.86 -16.15 14.63
CA SER A 35 15.34 -17.35 13.95
C SER A 35 14.52 -17.66 12.69
N ALA A 36 15.06 -18.48 11.80
CA ALA A 36 14.31 -18.96 10.63
C ALA A 36 13.06 -19.79 11.00
N GLN A 37 13.07 -20.46 12.16
CA GLN A 37 11.91 -21.17 12.67
C GLN A 37 10.80 -20.18 13.07
N GLU A 38 11.13 -19.15 13.84
CA GLU A 38 10.16 -18.10 14.23
C GLU A 38 9.61 -17.36 13.00
N ALA A 39 10.46 -17.11 11.98
CA ALA A 39 9.99 -16.56 10.71
C ALA A 39 8.96 -17.46 10.03
N GLY A 40 9.17 -18.78 10.06
CA GLY A 40 8.21 -19.76 9.54
C GLY A 40 6.87 -19.74 10.29
N GLU A 41 6.91 -19.66 11.61
CA GLU A 41 5.71 -19.55 12.47
C GLU A 41 4.93 -18.25 12.17
N ILE A 42 5.64 -17.13 12.01
CA ILE A 42 5.05 -15.84 11.61
C ILE A 42 4.38 -15.95 10.23
N ALA A 43 5.05 -16.57 9.26
CA ALA A 43 4.52 -16.73 7.91
C ALA A 43 3.22 -17.56 7.89
N VAL A 44 3.17 -18.68 8.63
CA VAL A 44 1.97 -19.52 8.79
C VAL A 44 0.83 -18.73 9.45
N GLN A 45 1.12 -18.01 10.53
CA GLN A 45 0.13 -17.18 11.22
C GLN A 45 -0.38 -16.05 10.32
N PHE A 46 0.47 -15.50 9.48
CA PHE A 46 0.08 -14.44 8.53
C PHE A 46 -0.87 -14.96 7.46
N ILE A 47 -0.62 -16.13 6.90
CA ILE A 47 -1.53 -16.82 5.97
C ILE A 47 -2.86 -17.16 6.66
N GLY A 48 -2.83 -17.48 7.96
CA GLY A 48 -4.04 -17.74 8.75
C GLY A 48 -4.62 -19.15 8.55
N SER A 49 -3.81 -20.11 8.14
CA SER A 49 -4.22 -21.53 8.01
C SER A 49 -3.59 -22.40 9.08
N GLU A 50 -4.43 -23.12 9.83
CA GLU A 50 -3.98 -24.05 10.87
C GLU A 50 -3.29 -25.31 10.31
N ASN A 51 -3.49 -25.61 9.02
CA ASN A 51 -2.93 -26.79 8.35
C ASN A 51 -1.71 -26.46 7.50
N ALA A 52 -1.30 -25.20 7.45
CA ALA A 52 -0.17 -24.79 6.67
C ALA A 52 1.16 -25.26 7.27
N SER A 53 2.08 -25.62 6.39
CA SER A 53 3.46 -25.96 6.73
C SER A 53 4.41 -24.92 6.13
N ALA A 54 5.45 -24.56 6.89
CA ALA A 54 6.45 -23.60 6.47
C ALA A 54 7.83 -24.27 6.30
N LYS A 55 8.59 -23.81 5.30
CA LYS A 55 9.96 -24.22 5.04
C LYS A 55 10.78 -22.98 4.72
N SER A 56 11.94 -22.82 5.38
CA SER A 56 12.90 -21.78 5.01
C SER A 56 13.54 -22.12 3.65
N GLU A 57 13.53 -21.14 2.76
CA GLU A 57 14.08 -21.22 1.40
C GLU A 57 15.40 -20.45 1.25
N GLY A 58 15.79 -19.71 2.29
CA GLY A 58 17.00 -18.92 2.30
C GLY A 58 16.83 -17.54 2.92
N GLU A 59 17.69 -16.62 2.53
CA GLU A 59 17.67 -15.24 3.00
C GLU A 59 17.82 -14.27 1.83
N SER A 60 17.17 -13.14 1.89
CA SER A 60 17.42 -12.01 1.00
C SER A 60 18.28 -10.98 1.72
N GLY A 61 19.18 -10.35 0.95
CA GLY A 61 19.97 -9.21 1.38
C GLY A 61 19.24 -7.88 1.13
N GLY A 62 20.02 -6.79 1.21
CA GLY A 62 19.54 -5.44 0.92
C GLY A 62 19.23 -4.63 2.17
N GLU A 63 18.50 -3.51 1.98
CA GLU A 63 18.21 -2.57 3.07
C GLU A 63 17.16 -3.09 4.05
N ILE A 64 16.31 -4.02 3.63
CA ILE A 64 15.36 -4.75 4.47
C ILE A 64 15.67 -6.25 4.33
N PRO A 65 16.65 -6.78 5.11
CA PRO A 65 17.02 -8.19 5.03
C PRO A 65 15.88 -9.06 5.58
N CYS A 66 15.54 -10.11 4.82
CA CYS A 66 14.45 -11.01 5.15
C CYS A 66 14.89 -12.48 5.15
N THR A 67 14.17 -13.30 5.89
CA THR A 67 14.15 -14.75 5.73
C THR A 67 13.06 -15.11 4.72
N LEU A 68 13.40 -15.94 3.72
CA LEU A 68 12.48 -16.41 2.69
C LEU A 68 11.81 -17.67 3.16
N ILE A 69 10.48 -17.70 3.18
CA ILE A 69 9.67 -18.80 3.70
C ILE A 69 8.68 -19.25 2.63
N GLY A 70 8.78 -20.50 2.19
CA GLY A 70 7.73 -21.17 1.44
C GLY A 70 6.68 -21.72 2.40
N VAL A 71 5.41 -21.37 2.20
CA VAL A 71 4.27 -21.86 3.00
C VAL A 71 3.35 -22.65 2.09
N THR A 72 3.04 -23.90 2.48
CA THR A 72 2.10 -24.76 1.75
C THR A 72 0.85 -24.99 2.59
N ASP A 73 -0.32 -24.70 2.02
CA ASP A 73 -1.64 -24.91 2.60
C ASP A 73 -2.52 -25.68 1.61
N GLY A 74 -2.58 -26.99 1.75
CA GLY A 74 -3.21 -27.87 0.78
C GLY A 74 -2.53 -27.77 -0.60
N GLU A 75 -3.28 -27.29 -1.60
CA GLU A 75 -2.76 -27.06 -2.96
C GLU A 75 -2.20 -25.65 -3.16
N ASN A 76 -2.36 -24.78 -2.16
CA ASN A 76 -1.88 -23.40 -2.24
C ASN A 76 -0.44 -23.28 -1.76
N VAL A 77 0.38 -22.58 -2.51
CA VAL A 77 1.77 -22.27 -2.17
C VAL A 77 1.92 -20.76 -2.09
N TYR A 78 2.59 -20.30 -1.03
CA TYR A 78 2.88 -18.90 -0.79
C TYR A 78 4.37 -18.70 -0.55
N HIS A 79 4.94 -17.66 -1.10
CA HIS A 79 6.28 -17.17 -0.80
C HIS A 79 6.15 -15.96 0.11
N VAL A 80 6.69 -16.08 1.32
CA VAL A 80 6.60 -15.03 2.34
C VAL A 80 8.00 -14.56 2.70
N GLN A 81 8.19 -13.24 2.69
CA GLN A 81 9.41 -12.61 3.16
C GLN A 81 9.16 -12.02 4.54
N VAL A 82 9.87 -12.52 5.53
CA VAL A 82 9.78 -12.05 6.91
C VAL A 82 11.08 -11.35 7.27
N THR A 83 11.00 -10.09 7.70
CA THR A 83 12.19 -9.32 8.11
C THR A 83 12.91 -9.99 9.26
N LYS A 84 14.19 -9.71 9.45
CA LYS A 84 14.96 -10.23 10.59
C LYS A 84 14.39 -9.83 11.96
N THR A 85 13.52 -8.85 11.99
CA THR A 85 12.82 -8.36 13.20
C THR A 85 11.40 -8.92 13.36
N GLY A 86 10.95 -9.81 12.47
CA GLY A 86 9.66 -10.51 12.59
C GLY A 86 8.46 -9.81 11.94
N LYS A 87 8.67 -8.86 11.04
CA LYS A 87 7.57 -8.25 10.28
C LYS A 87 7.45 -8.90 8.90
N VAL A 88 6.22 -9.16 8.46
CA VAL A 88 5.99 -9.61 7.08
C VAL A 88 6.20 -8.43 6.14
N TYR A 89 7.13 -8.59 5.21
CA TYR A 89 7.51 -7.60 4.21
C TYR A 89 6.74 -7.78 2.92
N LEU A 90 6.68 -9.03 2.45
CA LEU A 90 6.02 -9.42 1.21
C LEU A 90 5.42 -10.83 1.34
N MET A 91 4.28 -11.03 0.70
CA MET A 91 3.69 -12.34 0.48
C MET A 91 3.15 -12.40 -0.95
N ALA A 92 3.40 -13.50 -1.65
CA ALA A 92 2.83 -13.79 -2.96
C ALA A 92 2.39 -15.26 -3.05
N ALA A 93 1.16 -15.49 -3.54
CA ALA A 93 0.65 -16.84 -3.81
C ALA A 93 1.04 -17.28 -5.21
N GLU A 94 1.30 -18.58 -5.38
CA GLU A 94 1.39 -19.20 -6.69
C GLU A 94 0.00 -19.51 -7.27
N ASN A 95 -0.07 -19.66 -8.59
CA ASN A 95 -1.20 -20.23 -9.31
C ASN A 95 -2.57 -19.62 -8.96
N VAL A 96 -2.66 -18.30 -8.99
CA VAL A 96 -3.92 -17.59 -8.82
C VAL A 96 -4.69 -17.64 -10.14
N SER A 97 -5.83 -18.32 -10.16
CA SER A 97 -6.67 -18.45 -11.34
C SER A 97 -8.14 -18.65 -10.97
N GLY A 98 -9.04 -18.27 -11.87
CA GLY A 98 -10.48 -18.43 -11.72
C GLY A 98 -11.24 -17.26 -12.32
N GLU A 99 -12.52 -17.47 -12.63
CA GLU A 99 -13.39 -16.37 -13.07
C GLU A 99 -13.73 -15.49 -11.86
N ALA A 100 -13.75 -14.17 -12.07
CA ALA A 100 -14.12 -13.23 -11.01
C ALA A 100 -15.61 -13.41 -10.64
N VAL A 101 -15.87 -13.61 -9.35
CA VAL A 101 -17.19 -13.76 -8.75
C VAL A 101 -17.49 -12.58 -7.82
N LEU A 102 -16.45 -12.07 -7.14
CA LEU A 102 -16.55 -10.94 -6.22
C LEU A 102 -16.40 -9.62 -6.96
N SER A 103 -17.16 -8.63 -6.55
CA SER A 103 -16.99 -7.24 -6.96
C SER A 103 -15.74 -6.62 -6.32
N VAL A 104 -15.26 -5.50 -6.88
CA VAL A 104 -14.12 -4.75 -6.33
C VAL A 104 -14.43 -4.27 -4.90
N GLU A 105 -15.67 -3.87 -4.61
CA GLU A 105 -16.05 -3.42 -3.26
C GLU A 105 -16.02 -4.57 -2.24
N GLU A 106 -16.51 -5.76 -2.59
CA GLU A 106 -16.39 -6.94 -1.73
C GLU A 106 -14.93 -7.33 -1.50
N CYS A 107 -14.07 -7.18 -2.52
CA CYS A 107 -12.63 -7.38 -2.39
C CYS A 107 -12.00 -6.34 -1.44
N LYS A 108 -12.39 -5.05 -1.52
CA LYS A 108 -11.91 -4.01 -0.61
C LYS A 108 -12.30 -4.28 0.85
N GLU A 109 -13.55 -4.68 1.10
CA GLU A 109 -14.02 -5.03 2.45
C GLU A 109 -13.17 -6.16 3.04
N LYS A 110 -12.99 -7.27 2.29
CA LYS A 110 -12.19 -8.41 2.74
C LYS A 110 -10.72 -8.06 2.96
N ALA A 111 -10.12 -7.24 2.09
CA ALA A 111 -8.74 -6.79 2.25
C ALA A 111 -8.57 -5.86 3.45
N THR A 112 -9.56 -5.01 3.74
CA THR A 112 -9.59 -4.15 4.92
C THR A 112 -9.67 -4.97 6.20
N ASP A 113 -10.53 -5.99 6.24
CA ASP A 113 -10.64 -6.89 7.39
C ASP A 113 -9.35 -7.69 7.61
N PHE A 114 -8.74 -8.19 6.53
CA PHE A 114 -7.43 -8.84 6.61
C PHE A 114 -6.37 -7.91 7.21
N LEU A 115 -6.24 -6.69 6.72
CA LEU A 115 -5.25 -5.74 7.26
C LEU A 115 -5.49 -5.46 8.74
N ARG A 116 -6.75 -5.28 9.15
CA ARG A 116 -7.12 -5.09 10.56
C ARG A 116 -6.71 -6.28 11.43
N GLU A 117 -6.94 -7.52 10.97
CA GLU A 117 -6.52 -8.74 11.65
C GLU A 117 -5.00 -8.87 11.77
N LYS A 118 -4.25 -8.34 10.78
CA LYS A 118 -2.78 -8.35 10.78
C LYS A 118 -2.16 -7.16 11.52
N GLY A 119 -2.97 -6.34 12.19
CA GLY A 119 -2.49 -5.22 13.02
C GLY A 119 -2.33 -3.89 12.29
N PHE A 120 -2.80 -3.79 11.04
CA PHE A 120 -2.87 -2.55 10.27
C PHE A 120 -4.27 -1.93 10.44
N SER A 121 -4.57 -1.39 11.63
CA SER A 121 -5.93 -0.95 11.98
C SER A 121 -6.34 0.39 11.38
N GLU A 122 -5.40 1.26 11.06
CA GLU A 122 -5.63 2.61 10.55
C GLU A 122 -5.16 2.73 9.10
N MET A 123 -5.82 1.95 8.22
CA MET A 123 -5.52 1.91 6.79
C MET A 123 -6.79 2.13 6.00
N GLU A 124 -6.73 3.05 5.03
CA GLU A 124 -7.84 3.38 4.14
C GLU A 124 -7.53 2.98 2.69
N PRO A 125 -8.45 2.32 1.97
CA PRO A 125 -8.25 1.99 0.57
C PRO A 125 -8.23 3.26 -0.29
N SER A 126 -7.19 3.46 -1.08
CA SER A 126 -7.04 4.62 -1.97
C SER A 126 -7.44 4.30 -3.41
N PHE A 127 -6.74 3.38 -4.04
CA PHE A 127 -6.99 2.95 -5.42
C PHE A 127 -7.16 1.44 -5.49
N ALA A 128 -7.90 0.98 -6.49
CA ALA A 128 -8.04 -0.43 -6.79
C ALA A 128 -7.98 -0.67 -8.30
N GLN A 129 -7.27 -1.71 -8.70
CA GLN A 129 -7.14 -2.13 -10.09
C GLN A 129 -7.36 -3.64 -10.20
N THR A 130 -8.01 -4.08 -11.28
CA THR A 130 -8.28 -5.49 -11.54
C THR A 130 -7.48 -5.97 -12.74
N ASP A 131 -6.72 -7.05 -12.56
CA ASP A 131 -6.00 -7.72 -13.63
C ASP A 131 -6.17 -9.24 -13.49
N PHE A 132 -6.61 -9.90 -14.55
CA PHE A 132 -6.77 -11.38 -14.61
C PHE A 132 -7.49 -12.01 -13.41
N GLY A 133 -8.55 -11.36 -12.90
CA GLY A 133 -9.32 -11.85 -11.76
C GLY A 133 -8.66 -11.62 -10.39
N VAL A 134 -7.58 -10.84 -10.34
CA VAL A 134 -6.95 -10.36 -9.11
C VAL A 134 -7.21 -8.88 -8.96
N VAL A 135 -7.72 -8.47 -7.81
CA VAL A 135 -7.89 -7.06 -7.44
C VAL A 135 -6.70 -6.64 -6.59
N THR A 136 -5.92 -5.71 -7.10
CA THR A 136 -4.84 -5.05 -6.35
C THR A 136 -5.39 -3.78 -5.73
N ILE A 137 -5.28 -3.66 -4.41
CA ILE A 137 -5.77 -2.52 -3.64
C ILE A 137 -4.60 -1.88 -2.92
N ASN A 138 -4.46 -0.57 -3.09
CA ASN A 138 -3.49 0.22 -2.36
C ASN A 138 -4.16 0.83 -1.14
N PHE A 139 -3.58 0.61 0.03
CA PHE A 139 -4.02 1.18 1.30
C PHE A 139 -3.03 2.23 1.79
N VAL A 140 -3.54 3.31 2.31
CA VAL A 140 -2.79 4.43 2.86
C VAL A 140 -3.03 4.48 4.36
N ALA A 141 -1.97 4.55 5.16
CA ALA A 141 -2.12 4.72 6.60
C ALA A 141 -2.75 6.07 6.94
N THR A 142 -3.50 6.11 8.05
CA THR A 142 -4.06 7.35 8.56
C THR A 142 -3.59 7.61 9.99
N GLN A 143 -3.47 8.89 10.37
CA GLN A 143 -3.18 9.34 11.71
C GLN A 143 -4.05 10.56 12.03
N ASN A 144 -4.94 10.44 13.02
CA ASN A 144 -5.88 11.52 13.37
C ASN A 144 -6.73 12.02 12.17
N GLY A 145 -7.08 11.13 11.24
CA GLY A 145 -7.84 11.47 10.03
C GLY A 145 -7.00 12.05 8.88
N VAL A 146 -5.69 12.22 9.05
CA VAL A 146 -4.76 12.65 8.00
C VAL A 146 -4.25 11.42 7.24
N TRP A 147 -4.31 11.44 5.91
CA TRP A 147 -3.82 10.37 5.05
C TRP A 147 -2.31 10.48 4.85
N LEU A 148 -1.58 9.38 5.07
CA LEU A 148 -0.12 9.34 5.03
C LEU A 148 0.35 8.58 3.78
N TYR A 149 0.41 9.23 2.63
CA TYR A 149 0.81 8.62 1.36
C TYR A 149 2.21 7.97 1.34
N PRO A 150 3.20 8.39 2.14
CA PRO A 150 4.44 7.63 2.26
C PRO A 150 4.28 6.24 2.87
N ASP A 151 3.20 6.02 3.64
CA ASP A 151 2.99 4.82 4.46
C ASP A 151 1.96 3.88 3.83
N GLN A 152 2.28 3.37 2.65
CA GLN A 152 1.37 2.53 1.87
C GLN A 152 1.63 1.04 2.09
N VAL A 153 0.53 0.27 2.01
CA VAL A 153 0.53 -1.19 1.93
C VAL A 153 -0.29 -1.60 0.72
N LYS A 154 0.18 -2.59 -0.04
CA LYS A 154 -0.56 -3.18 -1.15
C LYS A 154 -1.10 -4.55 -0.78
N VAL A 155 -2.35 -4.80 -1.12
CA VAL A 155 -3.00 -6.10 -0.95
C VAL A 155 -3.55 -6.58 -2.28
N GLN A 156 -3.28 -7.81 -2.63
CA GLN A 156 -3.91 -8.49 -3.76
C GLN A 156 -4.87 -9.55 -3.27
N ILE A 157 -6.06 -9.56 -3.85
CA ILE A 157 -7.12 -10.49 -3.51
C ILE A 157 -7.65 -11.14 -4.78
N SER A 158 -7.84 -12.45 -4.72
CA SER A 158 -8.50 -13.21 -5.79
C SER A 158 -9.99 -12.87 -5.79
N ALA A 159 -10.48 -12.28 -6.88
CA ALA A 159 -11.90 -12.02 -7.06
C ALA A 159 -12.72 -13.32 -7.31
N HIS A 160 -12.05 -14.47 -7.51
CA HIS A 160 -12.70 -15.77 -7.68
C HIS A 160 -13.21 -16.33 -6.35
N ASP A 161 -12.38 -16.30 -5.31
CA ASP A 161 -12.64 -16.96 -4.01
C ASP A 161 -12.46 -16.04 -2.79
N GLY A 162 -11.98 -14.83 -2.97
CA GLY A 162 -11.76 -13.86 -1.90
C GLY A 162 -10.51 -14.14 -1.06
N ARG A 163 -9.61 -14.99 -1.51
CA ARG A 163 -8.35 -15.31 -0.85
C ARG A 163 -7.33 -14.18 -1.07
N ILE A 164 -6.62 -13.82 -0.01
CA ILE A 164 -5.48 -12.90 -0.13
C ILE A 164 -4.34 -13.63 -0.83
N VAL A 165 -3.91 -13.08 -1.96
CA VAL A 165 -2.90 -13.70 -2.84
C VAL A 165 -1.63 -12.87 -2.96
N GLY A 166 -1.64 -11.64 -2.47
CA GLY A 166 -0.47 -10.78 -2.41
C GLY A 166 -0.56 -9.77 -1.28
N PHE A 167 0.60 -9.42 -0.72
CA PHE A 167 0.78 -8.40 0.29
C PHE A 167 2.16 -7.80 0.15
N GLU A 168 2.27 -6.47 0.24
CA GLU A 168 3.54 -5.76 0.23
C GLU A 168 3.48 -4.56 1.18
N ALA A 169 4.43 -4.48 2.12
CA ALA A 169 4.53 -3.42 3.11
C ALA A 169 5.83 -2.59 2.99
N ASN A 170 6.47 -2.56 1.82
CA ASN A 170 7.74 -1.87 1.64
C ASN A 170 7.69 -0.40 2.08
N ASN A 171 6.74 0.37 1.56
CA ASN A 171 6.60 1.78 1.88
C ASN A 171 6.28 1.99 3.37
N TYR A 172 5.39 1.18 3.92
CA TYR A 172 5.03 1.23 5.33
C TYR A 172 6.23 0.94 6.25
N LEU A 173 7.03 -0.08 5.97
CA LEU A 173 8.21 -0.41 6.76
C LEU A 173 9.31 0.63 6.65
N ARG A 174 9.38 1.34 5.52
CA ARG A 174 10.36 2.40 5.32
C ARG A 174 9.98 3.71 6.01
N ASN A 175 8.72 4.09 5.96
CA ASN A 175 8.33 5.46 6.24
C ASN A 175 7.48 5.63 7.50
N HIS A 176 6.72 4.58 7.91
CA HIS A 176 5.73 4.72 8.97
C HIS A 176 6.36 5.10 10.32
N THR A 177 6.01 6.31 10.75
CA THR A 177 6.34 6.87 12.07
C THR A 177 5.20 7.78 12.49
N GLU A 178 5.05 8.03 13.78
CA GLU A 178 4.17 9.08 14.28
C GLU A 178 4.66 10.45 13.80
N ARG A 179 3.73 11.30 13.36
CA ARG A 179 4.01 12.65 12.85
C ARG A 179 3.33 13.71 13.68
N GLU A 180 3.98 14.84 13.80
CA GLU A 180 3.39 16.09 14.30
C GLU A 180 2.92 16.91 13.08
N PHE A 181 1.69 17.39 13.12
CA PHE A 181 1.11 18.20 12.04
C PHE A 181 1.11 19.68 12.41
N PRO A 182 1.25 20.60 11.43
CA PRO A 182 1.10 22.03 11.65
C PRO A 182 -0.27 22.37 12.25
N GLU A 183 -0.28 23.28 13.24
CA GLU A 183 -1.52 23.79 13.84
C GLU A 183 -2.12 24.94 13.01
N GLU A 184 -1.29 25.73 12.34
CA GLU A 184 -1.72 26.83 11.48
C GLU A 184 -1.78 26.38 10.02
N ILE A 185 -3.00 26.25 9.51
CA ILE A 185 -3.28 25.88 8.12
C ILE A 185 -4.28 26.86 7.51
N LEU A 186 -4.40 26.83 6.19
CA LEU A 186 -5.35 27.66 5.45
C LEU A 186 -6.77 27.49 5.99
N SER A 187 -7.47 28.60 6.16
CA SER A 187 -8.87 28.63 6.51
C SER A 187 -9.75 28.09 5.34
N GLU A 188 -10.97 27.66 5.65
CA GLU A 188 -11.94 27.22 4.65
C GLU A 188 -12.15 28.27 3.54
N ASN A 189 -12.24 29.55 3.88
CA ASN A 189 -12.42 30.65 2.92
C ASN A 189 -11.23 30.81 1.96
N GLU A 190 -10.00 30.65 2.47
CA GLU A 190 -8.80 30.70 1.63
C GLU A 190 -8.75 29.52 0.69
N LEU A 191 -9.07 28.33 1.20
CA LEU A 191 -9.13 27.11 0.40
C LEU A 191 -10.22 27.19 -0.68
N GLU A 192 -11.43 27.64 -0.37
CA GLU A 192 -12.52 27.83 -1.34
C GLU A 192 -12.12 28.74 -2.51
N ASN A 193 -11.37 29.81 -2.26
CA ASN A 193 -10.86 30.66 -3.32
C ASN A 193 -9.89 29.94 -4.25
N LEU A 194 -9.00 29.10 -3.69
CA LEU A 194 -7.98 28.36 -4.45
C LEU A 194 -8.62 27.30 -5.35
N ILE A 195 -9.67 26.63 -4.89
CA ILE A 195 -10.35 25.55 -5.63
C ILE A 195 -11.53 26.02 -6.49
N SER A 196 -11.79 27.33 -6.56
CA SER A 196 -12.91 27.92 -7.32
C SER A 196 -12.89 27.62 -8.82
N ALA A 197 -11.76 27.12 -9.36
CA ALA A 197 -11.64 26.69 -10.74
C ALA A 197 -12.27 25.34 -11.06
N PHE A 198 -12.64 24.54 -10.05
CA PHE A 198 -13.35 23.27 -10.24
C PHE A 198 -14.84 23.54 -10.43
N GLU A 199 -15.47 22.78 -11.32
CA GLU A 199 -16.93 22.80 -11.55
C GLU A 199 -17.68 22.08 -10.45
N GLU A 200 -17.07 21.02 -9.90
CA GLU A 200 -17.56 20.23 -8.78
C GLU A 200 -16.37 19.76 -7.93
N VAL A 201 -16.46 19.89 -6.63
CA VAL A 201 -15.52 19.31 -5.66
C VAL A 201 -16.15 18.08 -5.03
N LYS A 202 -15.54 16.90 -5.24
CA LYS A 202 -16.06 15.63 -4.72
C LYS A 202 -15.72 15.42 -3.26
N TYR A 203 -14.50 15.74 -2.88
CA TYR A 203 -14.04 15.73 -1.49
C TYR A 203 -12.80 16.61 -1.28
N ILE A 204 -12.58 16.95 -0.04
CA ILE A 204 -11.37 17.60 0.48
C ILE A 204 -10.96 16.84 1.73
N ARG A 205 -9.67 16.53 1.88
CA ARG A 205 -9.10 15.91 3.07
C ARG A 205 -7.68 16.36 3.31
N LEU A 206 -7.19 16.21 4.53
CA LEU A 206 -5.79 16.45 4.86
C LEU A 206 -4.96 15.19 4.57
N CYS A 207 -3.77 15.41 4.05
CA CYS A 207 -2.83 14.34 3.76
C CYS A 207 -1.37 14.80 3.92
N VAL A 208 -0.47 13.82 3.99
CA VAL A 208 0.96 14.00 3.84
C VAL A 208 1.38 13.34 2.54
N ILE A 209 2.06 14.07 1.66
CA ILE A 209 2.62 13.53 0.43
C ILE A 209 4.15 13.49 0.48
N PRO A 210 4.79 12.51 -0.18
CA PRO A 210 6.24 12.50 -0.34
C PRO A 210 6.63 13.55 -1.40
N HIS A 211 7.68 14.32 -1.12
CA HIS A 211 8.25 15.28 -2.06
C HIS A 211 9.78 15.24 -1.97
N PHE A 212 10.45 14.57 -2.91
CA PHE A 212 11.87 14.25 -2.85
C PHE A 212 12.26 13.54 -1.53
N GLU A 213 13.10 14.18 -0.71
CA GLU A 213 13.55 13.66 0.59
C GLU A 213 12.71 14.17 1.78
N LYS A 214 11.63 14.90 1.53
CA LYS A 214 10.76 15.52 2.53
C LYS A 214 9.33 15.02 2.40
N GLU A 215 8.54 15.31 3.41
CA GLU A 215 7.09 15.16 3.40
C GLU A 215 6.46 16.55 3.44
N ILE A 216 5.35 16.72 2.72
CA ILE A 216 4.58 17.97 2.70
C ILE A 216 3.18 17.68 3.22
N PHE A 217 2.71 18.53 4.14
CA PHE A 217 1.35 18.50 4.63
C PHE A 217 0.44 19.27 3.68
N CYS A 218 -0.58 18.59 3.16
CA CYS A 218 -1.40 19.11 2.07
C CYS A 218 -2.90 18.95 2.34
N TYR A 219 -3.68 19.81 1.69
CA TYR A 219 -5.05 19.48 1.31
C TYR A 219 -5.02 18.68 0.00
N GLU A 220 -5.65 17.52 0.02
CA GLU A 220 -5.99 16.75 -1.18
C GLU A 220 -7.41 17.08 -1.59
N ILE A 221 -7.57 17.56 -2.81
CA ILE A 221 -8.85 17.96 -3.37
C ILE A 221 -9.13 17.12 -4.61
N ARG A 222 -10.25 16.41 -4.62
CA ARG A 222 -10.73 15.74 -5.84
C ARG A 222 -11.87 16.52 -6.42
N GLY A 223 -11.74 16.94 -7.68
CA GLY A 223 -12.73 17.74 -8.36
C GLY A 223 -12.76 17.52 -9.86
N THR A 224 -13.80 18.06 -10.51
CA THR A 224 -13.98 17.99 -11.96
C THR A 224 -13.77 19.35 -12.60
N LYS A 225 -13.13 19.33 -13.79
CA LYS A 225 -12.92 20.51 -14.64
C LYS A 225 -12.90 20.09 -16.09
N GLY A 226 -13.75 20.72 -16.92
CA GLY A 226 -13.84 20.40 -18.35
C GLY A 226 -14.26 18.95 -18.62
N GLY A 227 -15.05 18.34 -17.75
CA GLY A 227 -15.49 16.95 -17.85
C GLY A 227 -14.44 15.91 -17.42
N GLU A 228 -13.28 16.34 -16.97
CA GLU A 228 -12.20 15.47 -16.47
C GLU A 228 -12.08 15.55 -14.95
N THR A 229 -11.64 14.46 -14.31
CA THR A 229 -11.43 14.41 -12.86
C THR A 229 -9.96 14.60 -12.55
N TYR A 230 -9.67 15.47 -11.59
CA TYR A 230 -8.33 15.77 -11.10
C TYR A 230 -8.24 15.55 -9.60
N GLN A 231 -7.04 15.24 -9.15
CA GLN A 231 -6.64 15.20 -7.76
C GLN A 231 -5.53 16.22 -7.56
N LEU A 232 -5.83 17.26 -6.81
CA LEU A 232 -4.95 18.40 -6.57
C LEU A 232 -4.42 18.32 -5.14
N TYR A 233 -3.13 18.57 -4.97
CA TYR A 233 -2.47 18.67 -3.68
C TYR A 233 -1.99 20.09 -3.46
N LEU A 234 -2.62 20.79 -2.49
CA LEU A 234 -2.23 22.13 -2.08
C LEU A 234 -1.52 22.06 -0.73
N ASN A 235 -0.37 22.71 -0.62
CA ASN A 235 0.31 22.90 0.66
C ASN A 235 -0.67 23.49 1.66
N ALA A 236 -0.86 22.84 2.80
CA ALA A 236 -1.90 23.23 3.76
C ALA A 236 -1.59 24.54 4.49
N GLU A 237 -0.31 24.95 4.55
CA GLU A 237 0.12 26.18 5.20
C GLU A 237 0.18 27.36 4.23
N THR A 238 0.62 27.14 2.96
CA THR A 238 0.89 28.23 2.00
C THR A 238 -0.12 28.34 0.87
N GLY A 239 -0.83 27.27 0.55
CA GLY A 239 -1.75 27.20 -0.59
C GLY A 239 -1.07 26.97 -1.94
N ASP A 240 0.25 26.76 -1.95
CA ASP A 240 0.96 26.44 -3.18
C ASP A 240 0.52 25.08 -3.72
N CYS A 241 0.43 24.96 -5.05
CA CYS A 241 0.15 23.71 -5.72
C CYS A 241 1.42 22.86 -5.71
N GLU A 242 1.40 21.75 -4.96
CA GLU A 242 2.52 20.82 -4.85
C GLU A 242 2.47 19.74 -5.93
N ASP A 243 1.26 19.26 -6.24
CA ASP A 243 1.05 18.26 -7.30
C ASP A 243 -0.37 18.31 -7.85
N ILE A 244 -0.55 17.83 -9.09
CA ILE A 244 -1.85 17.66 -9.72
C ILE A 244 -1.83 16.40 -10.58
N LEU A 245 -2.73 15.47 -10.28
CA LEU A 245 -2.88 14.21 -10.98
C LEU A 245 -4.20 14.19 -11.73
N LYS A 246 -4.18 13.72 -12.97
CA LYS A 246 -5.39 13.43 -13.72
C LYS A 246 -5.84 12.02 -13.40
N ILE A 247 -7.10 11.85 -13.00
CA ILE A 247 -7.69 10.54 -12.74
C ILE A 247 -8.17 9.96 -14.05
N VAL A 248 -7.62 8.80 -14.40
CA VAL A 248 -8.02 8.02 -15.57
C VAL A 248 -8.74 6.76 -15.08
N ALA A 249 -9.96 6.55 -15.53
CA ALA A 249 -10.71 5.34 -15.25
C ALA A 249 -10.83 4.50 -16.53
N ASP A 250 -10.51 3.23 -16.45
CA ASP A 250 -10.72 2.23 -17.50
C ASP A 250 -11.42 0.99 -16.94
N GLU A 251 -11.54 -0.07 -17.75
CA GLU A 251 -12.20 -1.32 -17.35
C GLU A 251 -11.50 -2.05 -16.18
N ARG A 252 -10.24 -1.71 -15.90
CA ARG A 252 -9.45 -2.29 -14.80
C ARG A 252 -9.62 -1.55 -13.48
N GLY A 253 -10.05 -0.29 -13.52
CA GLY A 253 -10.25 0.56 -12.35
C GLY A 253 -9.80 2.00 -12.55
N GLU A 254 -9.47 2.68 -11.44
CA GLU A 254 -8.94 4.03 -11.47
C GLU A 254 -7.41 4.01 -11.38
N GLY A 255 -6.76 4.85 -12.16
CA GLY A 255 -5.33 5.12 -12.12
C GLY A 255 -5.05 6.62 -12.16
N VAL A 256 -3.80 7.01 -12.07
CA VAL A 256 -3.34 8.40 -12.18
C VAL A 256 -2.37 8.57 -13.35
N SER A 257 -2.38 9.74 -13.97
CA SER A 257 -1.47 10.11 -15.06
C SER A 257 -1.00 11.55 -14.91
#